data_5b3da5efff0d20cfd94682b8cd50e059
#
_entry.id   5b3da5efff0d20cfd94682b8cd50e059
#
_cell.length_a   1.000
_cell.length_b   1.000
_cell.length_c   1.000
_cell.angle_alpha   90.00
_cell.angle_beta   90.00
_cell.angle_gamma   90.00
#
_symmetry.space_group_name_H-M   'P 1'
#
loop_
_entity.id
_entity.type
_entity.pdbx_description
1 polymer ?
#
loop_
_entity_poly.entity_id
_entity_poly.type
_entity_poly.pdbx_seq_one_letter_code
_entity_poly.pdbx_strand_id
1 'polypeptide(L)'
;GGTVCIPTGTYISGTLFLKNNVMLFLNRGAVLRGSSDLNEYPELRTHRKGLIHAENVHNTGICGSGVIDANGNDTVFHGGAKSPDRIYAANFEGCSQIDIRNVSLINASYWTLRISDCDHVQIRGITIRSTSYFNNDGIDLDGRNITVSDCIIDCIDDAICLKSYYKERPCENIAISNCIVS
;
A
#
# COMPACT_ATOMS: atom_id res chain seq x y z
N GLY A 1 -6.09 17.52 11.48
CA GLY A 1 -5.70 17.14 10.11
C GLY A 1 -4.58 17.98 9.56
N GLY A 2 -4.06 17.58 8.42
CA GLY A 2 -2.98 18.31 7.75
C GLY A 2 -2.09 17.39 6.93
N THR A 3 -0.94 17.92 6.52
CA THR A 3 0.04 17.17 5.74
C THR A 3 1.29 16.90 6.57
N VAL A 4 1.67 15.63 6.66
CA VAL A 4 2.96 15.21 7.20
C VAL A 4 3.91 15.07 6.02
N CYS A 5 4.97 15.87 6.00
CA CYS A 5 5.94 15.90 4.91
C CYS A 5 7.19 15.11 5.28
N ILE A 6 7.59 14.18 4.40
CA ILE A 6 8.89 13.50 4.46
C ILE A 6 9.82 14.22 3.48
N PRO A 7 10.84 14.94 3.97
CA PRO A 7 11.79 15.66 3.12
C PRO A 7 12.68 14.71 2.30
N THR A 8 13.44 15.26 1.37
CA THR A 8 14.48 14.51 0.63
C THR A 8 15.45 13.83 1.60
N GLY A 9 15.73 12.56 1.40
CA GLY A 9 16.57 11.72 2.26
C GLY A 9 15.97 10.32 2.45
N THR A 10 16.71 9.45 3.12
CA THR A 10 16.24 8.10 3.47
C THR A 10 15.90 8.03 4.95
N TYR A 11 14.69 7.57 5.24
CA TYR A 11 14.13 7.45 6.58
C TYR A 11 13.72 6.01 6.82
N ILE A 12 14.20 5.40 7.89
CA ILE A 12 13.85 4.02 8.27
C ILE A 12 12.77 4.08 9.34
N SER A 13 11.74 3.25 9.19
CA SER A 13 10.61 3.20 10.12
C SER A 13 9.98 1.81 10.15
N GLY A 14 9.40 1.45 11.28
CA GLY A 14 8.38 0.42 11.36
C GLY A 14 7.04 0.93 10.83
N THR A 15 5.93 0.38 11.31
CA THR A 15 4.60 0.75 10.83
C THR A 15 4.25 2.22 11.12
N LEU A 16 3.93 2.98 10.07
CA LEU A 16 3.31 4.30 10.20
C LEU A 16 1.79 4.18 10.09
N PHE A 17 1.09 4.63 11.14
CA PHE A 17 -0.37 4.63 11.17
C PHE A 17 -0.93 5.96 10.68
N LEU A 18 -1.62 5.95 9.54
CA LEU A 18 -2.35 7.12 9.06
C LEU A 18 -3.59 7.39 9.93
N LYS A 19 -3.95 8.65 10.04
CA LYS A 19 -5.08 9.12 10.86
C LYS A 19 -6.07 9.91 10.01
N ASN A 20 -7.27 10.15 10.54
CA ASN A 20 -8.28 10.98 9.88
C ASN A 20 -7.74 12.35 9.49
N ASN A 21 -8.05 12.79 8.30
CA ASN A 21 -7.71 14.10 7.76
C ASN A 21 -6.18 14.37 7.71
N VAL A 22 -5.37 13.31 7.49
CA VAL A 22 -3.91 13.42 7.36
C VAL A 22 -3.47 12.90 6.01
N MET A 23 -2.70 13.70 5.29
CA MET A 23 -2.02 13.32 4.06
C MET A 23 -0.53 13.09 4.35
N LEU A 24 0.00 11.93 3.99
CA LEU A 24 1.43 11.68 3.99
C LEU A 24 2.02 12.13 2.65
N PHE A 25 2.87 13.13 2.67
CA PHE A 25 3.51 13.69 1.47
C PHE A 25 5.01 13.36 1.45
N LEU A 26 5.45 12.69 0.38
CA LEU A 26 6.86 12.38 0.17
C LEU A 26 7.45 13.32 -0.88
N ASN A 27 8.44 14.12 -0.49
CA ASN A 27 9.17 14.97 -1.41
C ASN A 27 9.91 14.15 -2.47
N ARG A 28 10.25 14.78 -3.59
CA ARG A 28 11.15 14.18 -4.57
C ARG A 28 12.50 13.82 -3.89
N GLY A 29 12.95 12.58 -4.10
CA GLY A 29 14.16 12.05 -3.46
C GLY A 29 13.98 11.65 -1.98
N ALA A 30 12.75 11.68 -1.45
CA ALA A 30 12.44 11.03 -0.18
C ALA A 30 12.29 9.52 -0.37
N VAL A 31 12.88 8.76 0.51
CA VAL A 31 12.69 7.29 0.60
C VAL A 31 12.28 6.97 2.03
N LEU A 32 11.07 6.46 2.19
CA LEU A 32 10.61 5.85 3.43
C LEU A 32 10.82 4.35 3.32
N ARG A 33 11.72 3.81 4.13
CA ARG A 33 12.11 2.40 4.07
C ARG A 33 11.70 1.66 5.32
N GLY A 34 11.20 0.43 5.13
CA GLY A 34 10.88 -0.48 6.23
C GLY A 34 12.10 -0.90 7.03
N SER A 35 11.99 -0.83 8.36
CA SER A 35 12.98 -1.33 9.29
C SER A 35 13.10 -2.85 9.20
N SER A 36 14.30 -3.40 9.36
CA SER A 36 14.51 -4.85 9.48
C SER A 36 14.25 -5.39 10.91
N ASP A 37 13.93 -4.52 11.87
CA ASP A 37 13.52 -4.96 13.21
C ASP A 37 12.00 -5.26 13.22
N LEU A 38 11.65 -6.53 13.25
CA LEU A 38 10.26 -6.99 13.28
C LEU A 38 9.46 -6.52 14.50
N ASN A 39 10.13 -6.12 15.59
CA ASN A 39 9.48 -5.58 16.80
C ASN A 39 8.88 -4.17 16.56
N GLU A 40 9.31 -3.47 15.51
CA GLU A 40 8.75 -2.17 15.14
C GLU A 40 7.43 -2.28 14.35
N TYR A 41 6.94 -3.51 14.11
CA TYR A 41 5.70 -3.79 13.40
C TYR A 41 4.70 -4.46 14.34
N PRO A 42 3.70 -3.75 14.84
CA PRO A 42 2.66 -4.34 15.64
C PRO A 42 1.83 -5.34 14.83
N GLU A 43 1.14 -6.23 15.51
CA GLU A 43 0.20 -7.15 14.87
C GLU A 43 -0.98 -6.36 14.28
N LEU A 44 -1.24 -6.56 12.99
CA LEU A 44 -2.39 -6.00 12.29
C LEU A 44 -3.50 -7.07 12.19
N ARG A 45 -4.74 -6.66 11.96
CA ARG A 45 -5.85 -7.60 11.72
C ARG A 45 -5.59 -8.59 10.59
N THR A 46 -4.76 -8.22 9.64
CA THR A 46 -4.34 -9.09 8.54
C THR A 46 -3.39 -10.19 8.95
N HIS A 47 -2.89 -10.18 10.19
CA HIS A 47 -1.80 -11.04 10.67
C HIS A 47 -0.53 -10.96 9.79
N ARG A 48 -0.29 -9.77 9.21
CA ARG A 48 0.87 -9.46 8.37
C ARG A 48 1.50 -8.15 8.83
N LYS A 49 2.71 -7.88 8.39
CA LYS A 49 3.37 -6.58 8.58
C LYS A 49 2.88 -5.56 7.55
N GLY A 50 2.99 -4.30 7.85
CA GLY A 50 2.68 -3.22 6.91
C GLY A 50 3.51 -1.99 7.22
N LEU A 51 4.18 -1.40 6.22
CA LEU A 51 4.96 -0.19 6.44
C LEU A 51 4.03 1.03 6.61
N ILE A 52 3.05 1.18 5.72
CA ILE A 52 1.96 2.16 5.90
C ILE A 52 0.70 1.39 6.25
N HIS A 53 0.01 1.83 7.28
CA HIS A 53 -1.27 1.23 7.68
C HIS A 53 -2.32 2.29 8.00
N ALA A 54 -3.52 2.08 7.49
CA ALA A 54 -4.70 2.87 7.78
C ALA A 54 -5.87 1.93 8.11
N GLU A 55 -6.51 2.13 9.23
CA GLU A 55 -7.66 1.30 9.64
C GLU A 55 -8.77 2.18 10.19
N ASN A 56 -9.99 2.02 9.62
CA ASN A 56 -11.20 2.74 10.02
C ASN A 56 -11.03 4.27 10.06
N VAL A 57 -10.29 4.81 9.10
CA VAL A 57 -10.04 6.26 8.98
C VAL A 57 -10.60 6.82 7.68
N HIS A 58 -10.77 8.14 7.64
CA HIS A 58 -11.29 8.84 6.48
C HIS A 58 -10.47 10.07 6.12
N ASN A 59 -10.63 10.51 4.86
CA ASN A 59 -9.97 11.70 4.29
C ASN A 59 -8.46 11.66 4.55
N THR A 60 -7.81 10.61 4.07
CA THR A 60 -6.38 10.35 4.27
C THR A 60 -5.76 9.80 2.99
N GLY A 61 -4.46 9.69 2.96
CA GLY A 61 -3.78 9.10 1.81
C GLY A 61 -2.29 9.37 1.77
N ILE A 62 -1.72 9.11 0.60
CA ILE A 62 -0.29 9.19 0.34
C ILE A 62 -0.09 9.93 -0.98
N CYS A 63 0.77 10.93 -1.00
CA CYS A 63 1.07 11.65 -2.25
C CYS A 63 2.51 12.15 -2.30
N GLY A 64 2.88 12.73 -3.43
CA GLY A 64 4.21 13.29 -3.64
C GLY A 64 4.92 12.64 -4.81
N SER A 65 6.26 12.58 -4.77
CA SER A 65 7.07 11.95 -5.81
C SER A 65 8.28 11.20 -5.21
N GLY A 66 8.13 10.79 -3.95
CA GLY A 66 9.11 9.94 -3.26
C GLY A 66 8.78 8.46 -3.38
N VAL A 67 9.53 7.66 -2.63
CA VAL A 67 9.50 6.20 -2.66
C VAL A 67 9.11 5.66 -1.28
N ILE A 68 8.20 4.71 -1.26
CA ILE A 68 7.90 3.84 -0.13
C ILE A 68 8.51 2.47 -0.45
N ASP A 69 9.61 2.15 0.20
CA ASP A 69 10.34 0.90 0.08
C ASP A 69 9.99 0.00 1.25
N ALA A 70 9.16 -1.01 1.01
CA ALA A 70 8.76 -1.94 2.07
C ALA A 70 9.92 -2.79 2.62
N ASN A 71 11.08 -2.75 1.96
CA ASN A 71 12.27 -3.53 2.34
C ASN A 71 12.05 -5.05 2.33
N GLY A 72 11.01 -5.52 1.64
CA GLY A 72 10.64 -6.93 1.59
C GLY A 72 11.67 -7.86 0.90
N ASN A 73 12.75 -7.28 0.36
CA ASN A 73 13.92 -8.02 -0.10
C ASN A 73 14.77 -8.55 1.06
N ASP A 74 14.64 -7.96 2.25
CA ASP A 74 15.31 -8.46 3.44
C ASP A 74 14.68 -9.79 3.87
N THR A 75 15.53 -10.75 4.20
CA THR A 75 15.11 -12.11 4.55
C THR A 75 14.25 -12.18 5.82
N VAL A 76 14.29 -11.17 6.67
CA VAL A 76 13.42 -11.07 7.86
C VAL A 76 11.93 -11.03 7.47
N PHE A 77 11.60 -10.53 6.27
CA PHE A 77 10.24 -10.48 5.75
C PHE A 77 9.87 -11.69 4.89
N HIS A 78 10.70 -12.71 4.84
CA HIS A 78 10.45 -13.92 4.07
C HIS A 78 9.75 -14.99 4.93
N GLY A 79 9.35 -16.06 4.28
CA GLY A 79 8.69 -17.20 4.91
C GLY A 79 7.69 -17.87 3.98
N GLY A 80 6.97 -18.84 4.47
CA GLY A 80 5.92 -19.50 3.70
C GLY A 80 4.73 -18.55 3.38
N ALA A 81 3.81 -19.01 2.54
CA ALA A 81 2.65 -18.21 2.12
C ALA A 81 1.83 -17.62 3.28
N LYS A 82 1.86 -18.25 4.44
CA LYS A 82 1.15 -17.81 5.66
C LYS A 82 2.03 -17.09 6.67
N SER A 83 3.31 -16.82 6.37
CA SER A 83 4.20 -16.15 7.33
C SER A 83 3.64 -14.79 7.76
N PRO A 84 3.55 -14.49 9.05
CA PRO A 84 3.10 -13.21 9.55
C PRO A 84 4.10 -12.08 9.32
N ASP A 85 5.35 -12.43 8.99
CA ASP A 85 6.42 -11.45 8.83
C ASP A 85 6.47 -10.83 7.43
N ARG A 86 5.72 -11.38 6.48
CA ARG A 86 5.62 -10.79 5.14
C ARG A 86 4.94 -9.43 5.19
N ILE A 87 5.45 -8.46 4.41
CA ILE A 87 5.10 -7.05 4.54
C ILE A 87 4.38 -6.49 3.31
N TYR A 88 3.30 -5.73 3.55
CA TYR A 88 2.70 -4.79 2.61
C TYR A 88 3.52 -3.50 2.53
N ALA A 89 3.60 -2.85 1.38
CA ALA A 89 4.08 -1.47 1.33
C ALA A 89 3.04 -0.52 1.91
N ALA A 90 1.76 -0.70 1.57
CA ALA A 90 0.65 0.04 2.16
C ALA A 90 -0.61 -0.82 2.27
N ASN A 91 -1.31 -0.70 3.40
CA ASN A 91 -2.55 -1.40 3.70
C ASN A 91 -3.61 -0.44 4.24
N PHE A 92 -4.75 -0.37 3.56
CA PHE A 92 -5.92 0.40 3.98
C PHE A 92 -7.09 -0.57 4.23
N GLU A 93 -7.70 -0.48 5.40
CA GLU A 93 -8.81 -1.36 5.79
C GLU A 93 -9.94 -0.59 6.45
N GLY A 94 -11.17 -0.74 5.95
CA GLY A 94 -12.36 -0.05 6.48
C GLY A 94 -12.31 1.48 6.34
N CYS A 95 -11.61 1.98 5.33
CA CYS A 95 -11.33 3.40 5.17
C CYS A 95 -12.22 4.05 4.11
N SER A 96 -12.33 5.39 4.14
CA SER A 96 -13.06 6.12 3.12
C SER A 96 -12.36 7.43 2.71
N GLN A 97 -12.69 7.92 1.50
CA GLN A 97 -12.08 9.14 0.95
C GLN A 97 -10.54 9.05 0.94
N ILE A 98 -10.03 8.04 0.26
CA ILE A 98 -8.58 7.75 0.18
C ILE A 98 -8.04 8.30 -1.13
N ASP A 99 -6.91 9.01 -1.05
CA ASP A 99 -6.18 9.54 -2.21
C ASP A 99 -4.72 9.09 -2.20
N ILE A 100 -4.34 8.26 -3.18
CA ILE A 100 -2.97 7.73 -3.32
C ILE A 100 -2.46 8.13 -4.70
N ARG A 101 -1.42 8.98 -4.76
CA ARG A 101 -0.98 9.51 -6.05
C ARG A 101 0.51 9.82 -6.16
N ASN A 102 1.04 9.57 -7.36
CA ASN A 102 2.36 9.99 -7.85
C ASN A 102 3.57 9.46 -7.03
N VAL A 103 3.36 8.51 -6.13
CA VAL A 103 4.43 7.86 -5.35
C VAL A 103 4.84 6.54 -5.97
N SER A 104 6.04 6.08 -5.62
CA SER A 104 6.49 4.73 -5.94
C SER A 104 6.37 3.83 -4.71
N LEU A 105 5.80 2.64 -4.88
CA LEU A 105 5.73 1.58 -3.87
C LEU A 105 6.59 0.42 -4.36
N ILE A 106 7.60 0.03 -3.58
CA ILE A 106 8.56 -0.97 -4.03
C ILE A 106 8.85 -2.02 -2.96
N ASN A 107 9.34 -3.17 -3.42
CA ASN A 107 9.95 -4.22 -2.60
C ASN A 107 9.03 -4.73 -1.49
N ALA A 108 7.74 -4.95 -1.77
CA ALA A 108 6.89 -5.70 -0.85
C ALA A 108 7.25 -7.20 -0.93
N SER A 109 7.19 -7.91 0.19
CA SER A 109 7.30 -9.38 0.22
C SER A 109 5.94 -10.06 0.25
N TYR A 110 4.87 -9.26 0.25
CA TYR A 110 3.48 -9.67 0.10
C TYR A 110 2.78 -8.70 -0.84
N TRP A 111 1.46 -8.63 -0.88
CA TRP A 111 0.72 -7.67 -1.70
C TRP A 111 1.22 -6.24 -1.48
N THR A 112 1.47 -5.52 -2.55
CA THR A 112 2.15 -4.21 -2.43
C THR A 112 1.21 -3.15 -1.88
N LEU A 113 0.05 -2.97 -2.51
CA LEU A 113 -0.99 -2.04 -2.07
C LEU A 113 -2.30 -2.80 -1.86
N ARG A 114 -2.72 -2.91 -0.61
CA ARG A 114 -4.01 -3.53 -0.26
C ARG A 114 -5.03 -2.48 0.12
N ILE A 115 -6.16 -2.51 -0.56
CA ILE A 115 -7.37 -1.74 -0.27
C ILE A 115 -8.46 -2.75 0.09
N SER A 116 -8.96 -2.73 1.32
CA SER A 116 -9.96 -3.69 1.79
C SER A 116 -11.08 -3.00 2.53
N ASP A 117 -12.34 -3.32 2.16
CA ASP A 117 -13.53 -2.73 2.76
C ASP A 117 -13.51 -1.19 2.72
N CYS A 118 -12.98 -0.61 1.64
CA CYS A 118 -12.84 0.83 1.50
C CYS A 118 -13.89 1.43 0.56
N ASP A 119 -14.18 2.72 0.74
CA ASP A 119 -15.16 3.46 -0.05
C ASP A 119 -14.58 4.79 -0.52
N HIS A 120 -14.87 5.19 -1.78
CA HIS A 120 -14.35 6.43 -2.38
C HIS A 120 -12.80 6.48 -2.36
N VAL A 121 -12.18 5.63 -3.17
CA VAL A 121 -10.72 5.51 -3.27
C VAL A 121 -10.25 5.99 -4.65
N GLN A 122 -9.24 6.83 -4.67
CA GLN A 122 -8.57 7.26 -5.89
C GLN A 122 -7.09 6.84 -5.83
N ILE A 123 -6.66 6.07 -6.83
CA ILE A 123 -5.27 5.65 -7.01
C ILE A 123 -4.83 6.14 -8.38
N ARG A 124 -3.85 7.05 -8.44
CA ARG A 124 -3.46 7.66 -9.69
C ARG A 124 -1.97 7.92 -9.83
N GLY A 125 -1.41 7.56 -11.00
CA GLY A 125 -0.04 7.90 -11.35
C GLY A 125 1.01 7.27 -10.45
N ILE A 126 0.68 6.18 -9.75
CA ILE A 126 1.65 5.48 -8.91
C ILE A 126 2.49 4.52 -9.75
N THR A 127 3.70 4.27 -9.26
CA THR A 127 4.57 3.21 -9.80
C THR A 127 4.71 2.12 -8.76
N ILE A 128 4.45 0.88 -9.13
CA ILE A 128 4.71 -0.30 -8.29
C ILE A 128 5.84 -1.10 -8.92
N ARG A 129 6.81 -1.50 -8.10
CA ARG A 129 7.85 -2.45 -8.48
C ARG A 129 8.14 -3.40 -7.32
N SER A 130 7.57 -4.60 -7.39
CA SER A 130 7.69 -5.63 -6.36
C SER A 130 7.92 -6.98 -7.02
N THR A 131 9.18 -7.28 -7.32
CA THR A 131 9.59 -8.47 -8.10
C THR A 131 10.47 -9.44 -7.31
N SER A 132 10.60 -9.25 -6.00
CA SER A 132 11.60 -9.93 -5.18
C SER A 132 11.12 -11.17 -4.47
N TYR A 133 9.81 -11.34 -4.32
CA TYR A 133 9.24 -12.47 -3.58
C TYR A 133 7.86 -12.87 -4.14
N PHE A 134 7.38 -14.08 -3.87
CA PHE A 134 6.10 -14.58 -4.39
C PHE A 134 4.88 -13.93 -3.72
N ASN A 135 3.69 -13.98 -4.34
CA ASN A 135 2.46 -13.30 -3.92
C ASN A 135 2.68 -11.81 -3.63
N ASN A 136 3.45 -11.14 -4.43
CA ASN A 136 3.62 -9.70 -4.32
C ASN A 136 2.77 -8.97 -5.36
N ASP A 137 1.48 -9.23 -5.27
CA ASP A 137 0.47 -8.58 -6.10
C ASP A 137 0.66 -7.06 -6.07
N GLY A 138 0.34 -6.40 -7.16
CA GLY A 138 0.50 -4.94 -7.29
C GLY A 138 -0.55 -4.20 -6.46
N ILE A 139 -1.81 -4.27 -6.87
CA ILE A 139 -2.94 -3.59 -6.22
C ILE A 139 -4.07 -4.59 -6.01
N ASP A 140 -4.42 -4.85 -4.75
CA ASP A 140 -5.57 -5.65 -4.36
C ASP A 140 -6.71 -4.76 -3.91
N LEU A 141 -7.86 -4.87 -4.57
CA LEU A 141 -9.02 -4.02 -4.36
C LEU A 141 -10.21 -4.83 -3.83
N ASP A 142 -10.72 -4.45 -2.68
CA ASP A 142 -11.97 -4.91 -2.11
C ASP A 142 -12.72 -3.72 -1.51
N GLY A 143 -13.77 -3.28 -2.17
CA GLY A 143 -14.51 -2.11 -1.76
C GLY A 143 -15.36 -1.53 -2.89
N ARG A 144 -15.73 -0.26 -2.79
CA ARG A 144 -16.61 0.39 -3.76
C ARG A 144 -16.19 1.81 -4.09
N ASN A 145 -16.69 2.30 -5.24
CA ASN A 145 -16.40 3.64 -5.74
C ASN A 145 -14.88 3.89 -5.85
N ILE A 146 -14.17 2.99 -6.53
CA ILE A 146 -12.71 2.99 -6.64
C ILE A 146 -12.30 3.35 -8.06
N THR A 147 -11.36 4.27 -8.20
CA THR A 147 -10.71 4.57 -9.48
C THR A 147 -9.21 4.28 -9.41
N VAL A 148 -8.69 3.58 -10.43
CA VAL A 148 -7.25 3.33 -10.62
C VAL A 148 -6.88 3.84 -12.01
N SER A 149 -5.97 4.82 -12.11
CA SER A 149 -5.58 5.35 -13.40
C SER A 149 -4.10 5.71 -13.50
N ASP A 150 -3.59 5.65 -14.74
CA ASP A 150 -2.25 6.15 -15.09
C ASP A 150 -1.12 5.49 -14.27
N CYS A 151 -1.31 4.25 -13.84
CA CYS A 151 -0.35 3.51 -13.01
C CYS A 151 0.58 2.64 -13.84
N ILE A 152 1.81 2.45 -13.35
CA ILE A 152 2.79 1.50 -13.90
C ILE A 152 3.03 0.44 -12.84
N ILE A 153 2.75 -0.82 -13.16
CA ILE A 153 2.79 -1.93 -12.20
C ILE A 153 3.66 -3.05 -12.76
N ASP A 154 4.75 -3.33 -12.04
CA ASP A 154 5.70 -4.41 -12.32
C ASP A 154 5.79 -5.30 -11.07
N CYS A 155 5.21 -6.49 -11.13
CA CYS A 155 5.16 -7.45 -10.05
C CYS A 155 5.14 -8.88 -10.62
N ILE A 156 5.35 -9.89 -9.78
CA ILE A 156 5.42 -11.30 -10.26
C ILE A 156 4.16 -12.11 -9.97
N ASP A 157 3.13 -11.48 -9.39
CA ASP A 157 1.81 -12.07 -9.20
C ASP A 157 0.75 -11.14 -9.82
N ASP A 158 -0.49 -11.11 -9.37
CA ASP A 158 -1.56 -10.30 -9.96
C ASP A 158 -1.24 -8.79 -9.96
N ALA A 159 -1.24 -8.15 -11.13
CA ALA A 159 -0.94 -6.71 -11.19
C ALA A 159 -2.04 -5.85 -10.57
N ILE A 160 -3.29 -6.13 -10.89
CA ILE A 160 -4.48 -5.54 -10.26
C ILE A 160 -5.50 -6.65 -10.05
N CYS A 161 -5.87 -6.89 -8.82
CA CYS A 161 -6.78 -7.95 -8.44
C CYS A 161 -8.01 -7.40 -7.72
N LEU A 162 -9.19 -7.78 -8.17
CA LEU A 162 -10.45 -7.50 -7.47
C LEU A 162 -10.73 -8.66 -6.52
N LYS A 163 -10.79 -8.33 -5.24
CA LYS A 163 -11.13 -9.29 -4.17
C LYS A 163 -12.55 -9.01 -3.68
N SER A 164 -13.25 -10.02 -3.23
CA SER A 164 -14.58 -9.89 -2.61
C SER A 164 -14.65 -10.86 -1.43
N TYR A 165 -14.20 -10.40 -0.29
CA TYR A 165 -14.10 -11.27 0.89
C TYR A 165 -15.39 -11.37 1.70
N TYR A 166 -16.29 -10.40 1.57
CA TYR A 166 -17.48 -10.29 2.40
C TYR A 166 -18.74 -10.29 1.56
N LYS A 167 -19.64 -11.25 1.80
CA LYS A 167 -20.92 -11.36 1.07
C LYS A 167 -21.81 -10.12 1.20
N GLU A 168 -21.75 -9.46 2.35
CA GLU A 168 -22.57 -8.31 2.69
C GLU A 168 -21.99 -6.98 2.20
N ARG A 169 -20.78 -7.00 1.64
CA ARG A 169 -20.05 -5.82 1.19
C ARG A 169 -19.51 -6.08 -0.21
N PRO A 170 -20.23 -5.64 -1.25
CA PRO A 170 -19.84 -5.91 -2.62
C PRO A 170 -18.59 -5.13 -3.02
N CYS A 171 -17.78 -5.77 -3.87
CA CYS A 171 -16.70 -5.11 -4.61
C CYS A 171 -17.32 -4.56 -5.91
N GLU A 172 -17.63 -3.25 -5.95
CA GLU A 172 -18.43 -2.65 -7.03
C GLU A 172 -18.04 -1.22 -7.38
N ASN A 173 -18.50 -0.72 -8.52
CA ASN A 173 -18.23 0.62 -9.02
C ASN A 173 -16.72 0.90 -9.12
N ILE A 174 -15.99 0.02 -9.78
CA ILE A 174 -14.54 0.12 -9.94
C ILE A 174 -14.22 0.46 -11.40
N ALA A 175 -13.44 1.52 -11.61
CA ALA A 175 -12.93 1.91 -12.92
C ALA A 175 -11.40 1.83 -12.94
N ILE A 176 -10.86 1.11 -13.92
CA ILE A 176 -9.41 0.96 -14.14
C ILE A 176 -9.09 1.43 -15.55
N SER A 177 -8.16 2.38 -15.70
CA SER A 177 -7.82 2.96 -17.00
C SER A 177 -6.36 3.38 -17.10
N ASN A 178 -5.84 3.40 -18.34
CA ASN A 178 -4.49 3.89 -18.67
C ASN A 178 -3.36 3.28 -17.83
N CYS A 179 -3.49 2.02 -17.40
CA CYS A 179 -2.46 1.35 -16.62
C CYS A 179 -1.57 0.50 -17.52
N ILE A 180 -0.27 0.49 -17.20
CA ILE A 180 0.73 -0.40 -17.81
C ILE A 180 1.04 -1.48 -16.78
N VAL A 181 0.92 -2.73 -17.18
CA VAL A 181 1.20 -3.89 -16.32
C VAL A 181 2.22 -4.82 -16.98
N SER A 182 3.15 -5.34 -16.20
CA SER A 182 4.20 -6.26 -16.65
C SER A 182 4.53 -7.30 -15.57
#